data_7944970bccd881112332f14c10ca6f3e
#
_entry.id   7944970bccd881112332f14c10ca6f3e
#
_cell.length_a   1.000
_cell.length_b   1.000
_cell.length_c   1.000
_cell.angle_alpha   90.00
_cell.angle_beta   90.00
_cell.angle_gamma   90.00
#
_symmetry.space_group_name_H-M   'P 1'
#
loop_
_entity.id
_entity.type
_entity.pdbx_description
1 polymer ?
#
loop_
_entity_poly.entity_id
_entity_poly.type
_entity_poly.pdbx_seq_one_letter_code
_entity_poly.pdbx_strand_id
1 'polypeptide(L)'
;MQLEDKLAILADSAKYDVACTSSGVDRAGVHGKLGCSVAAGICHSFTPDGRCISLLKVLYSNACCYDCGYCVNRRSNDVPRATFTPRELAELTIGFYKRNYIEGLFLSSAVIGTPDYTMERMIEALRILQIGRAHV
;
A
#
# COMPACT_ATOMS: atom_id res chain seq x y z
N MET A 1 -14.09 -0.63 10.60
CA MET A 1 -13.16 0.33 9.99
C MET A 1 -13.43 0.37 8.50
N GLN A 2 -13.63 1.55 7.96
CA GLN A 2 -13.90 1.71 6.52
C GLN A 2 -12.63 1.48 5.70
N LEU A 3 -12.82 1.16 4.42
CA LEU A 3 -11.71 0.88 3.51
C LEU A 3 -10.78 2.09 3.34
N GLU A 4 -11.33 3.28 3.28
CA GLU A 4 -10.56 4.51 3.17
C GLU A 4 -9.68 4.74 4.40
N ASP A 5 -10.17 4.43 5.59
CA ASP A 5 -9.39 4.53 6.83
C ASP A 5 -8.23 3.55 6.84
N LYS A 6 -8.48 2.31 6.39
CA LYS A 6 -7.42 1.30 6.24
C LYS A 6 -6.36 1.76 5.25
N LEU A 7 -6.79 2.31 4.12
CA LEU A 7 -5.88 2.83 3.10
C LEU A 7 -4.99 3.94 3.67
N ALA A 8 -5.58 4.90 4.38
CA ALA A 8 -4.82 6.00 4.97
C ALA A 8 -3.76 5.49 5.95
N ILE A 9 -4.12 4.56 6.83
CA ILE A 9 -3.20 4.00 7.84
C ILE A 9 -2.08 3.19 7.16
N LEU A 10 -2.42 2.32 6.22
CA LEU A 10 -1.48 1.37 5.63
C LEU A 10 -0.61 2.01 4.55
N ALA A 11 -1.07 3.04 3.90
CA ALA A 11 -0.26 3.84 2.99
C ALA A 11 0.74 4.71 3.77
N ASP A 12 0.31 5.32 4.85
CA ASP A 12 1.20 6.11 5.70
C ASP A 12 2.30 5.23 6.32
N SER A 13 1.95 4.03 6.77
CA SER A 13 2.91 3.07 7.32
C SER A 13 3.94 2.62 6.28
N ALA A 14 3.56 2.57 5.00
CA ALA A 14 4.44 2.11 3.91
C ALA A 14 5.58 3.08 3.61
N LYS A 15 5.49 4.35 4.01
CA LYS A 15 6.56 5.34 3.78
C LYS A 15 7.87 5.01 4.51
N TYR A 16 7.80 4.18 5.55
CA TYR A 16 8.96 3.75 6.31
C TYR A 16 9.69 2.55 5.69
N ASP A 17 9.21 2.04 4.56
CA ASP A 17 9.88 0.97 3.83
C ASP A 17 11.12 1.53 3.13
N VAL A 18 12.29 0.98 3.45
CA VAL A 18 13.58 1.45 2.92
C VAL A 18 13.72 1.25 1.41
N ALA A 19 12.90 0.41 0.80
CA ALA A 19 12.88 0.23 -0.66
C ALA A 19 12.28 1.42 -1.39
N CYS A 20 11.72 2.40 -0.68
CA CYS A 20 11.11 3.57 -1.30
C CYS A 20 12.15 4.66 -1.56
N THR A 21 12.66 4.72 -2.78
CA THR A 21 13.59 5.78 -3.21
C THR A 21 12.88 7.08 -3.56
N SER A 22 11.55 7.09 -3.65
CA SER A 22 10.73 8.25 -3.99
C SER A 22 10.22 9.03 -2.78
N SER A 23 10.65 8.67 -1.59
CA SER A 23 10.20 9.28 -0.32
C SER A 23 10.57 10.76 -0.16
N GLY A 24 11.29 11.34 -1.10
CA GLY A 24 11.67 12.76 -1.08
C GLY A 24 10.79 13.67 -1.94
N VAL A 25 9.79 13.15 -2.63
CA VAL A 25 8.90 13.98 -3.46
C VAL A 25 7.61 14.25 -2.68
N ASP A 26 7.71 15.20 -1.77
CA ASP A 26 6.54 15.74 -1.10
C ASP A 26 5.83 16.71 -2.06
N ARG A 27 4.93 16.18 -2.87
CA ARG A 27 4.01 17.02 -3.64
C ARG A 27 2.85 17.37 -2.71
N ALA A 28 3.04 18.45 -1.96
CA ALA A 28 1.96 19.06 -1.23
C ALA A 28 0.81 19.33 -2.18
N GLY A 29 -0.30 18.62 -1.99
CA GLY A 29 -1.50 18.81 -2.78
C GLY A 29 -1.99 20.25 -2.64
N VAL A 30 -2.31 20.89 -3.74
CA VAL A 30 -2.95 22.21 -3.72
C VAL A 30 -4.37 21.99 -3.21
N HIS A 31 -4.70 22.57 -2.07
CA HIS A 31 -6.04 22.55 -1.51
C HIS A 31 -7.07 22.97 -2.58
N GLY A 32 -8.03 22.11 -2.84
CA GLY A 32 -9.21 22.45 -3.63
C GLY A 32 -9.25 21.92 -5.07
N LYS A 33 -8.30 21.13 -5.53
CA LYS A 33 -8.39 20.46 -6.83
C LYS A 33 -8.54 18.95 -6.67
N LEU A 34 -9.72 18.46 -6.96
CA LEU A 34 -9.94 17.04 -7.25
C LEU A 34 -8.98 16.64 -8.38
N GLY A 35 -7.97 15.85 -8.07
CA GLY A 35 -7.01 15.35 -9.06
C GLY A 35 -5.56 15.65 -8.78
N CYS A 36 -5.25 16.51 -7.83
CA CYS A 36 -3.89 16.77 -7.34
C CYS A 36 -3.65 16.32 -5.91
N SER A 37 -4.67 15.83 -5.20
CA SER A 37 -4.39 15.07 -4.00
C SER A 37 -3.76 13.77 -4.48
N VAL A 38 -2.47 13.66 -4.25
CA VAL A 38 -1.83 12.35 -4.28
C VAL A 38 -2.68 11.51 -3.34
N ALA A 39 -3.55 10.67 -3.89
CA ALA A 39 -4.30 9.74 -3.08
C ALA A 39 -3.25 9.04 -2.21
N ALA A 40 -3.47 9.02 -0.90
CA ALA A 40 -2.55 8.39 0.02
C ALA A 40 -2.15 7.03 -0.55
N GLY A 41 -0.85 6.75 -0.64
CA GLY A 41 -0.34 5.49 -1.13
C GLY A 41 0.14 5.46 -2.59
N ILE A 42 -0.05 6.53 -3.37
CA ILE A 42 0.49 6.55 -4.73
C ILE A 42 1.95 6.99 -4.69
N CYS A 43 2.82 6.11 -5.18
CA CYS A 43 4.25 6.33 -5.29
C CYS A 43 4.63 6.45 -6.77
N HIS A 44 5.49 7.40 -7.10
CA HIS A 44 5.98 7.58 -8.45
C HIS A 44 7.41 7.06 -8.58
N SER A 45 7.64 6.25 -9.60
CA SER A 45 8.94 5.72 -9.95
C SER A 45 9.29 6.11 -11.38
N PHE A 46 10.56 6.41 -11.65
CA PHE A 46 11.01 6.81 -12.97
C PHE A 46 11.84 5.68 -13.60
N THR A 47 11.53 5.38 -14.85
CA THR A 47 12.34 4.45 -15.65
C THR A 47 13.56 5.16 -16.23
N PRO A 48 14.61 4.42 -16.66
CA PRO A 48 15.80 5.04 -17.26
C PRO A 48 15.52 5.88 -18.50
N ASP A 49 14.43 5.62 -19.20
CA ASP A 49 13.99 6.38 -20.38
C ASP A 49 13.13 7.61 -20.03
N GLY A 50 12.99 7.93 -18.76
CA GLY A 50 12.26 9.10 -18.27
C GLY A 50 10.77 8.95 -18.08
N ARG A 51 10.21 7.75 -18.28
CA ARG A 51 8.79 7.50 -18.00
C ARG A 51 8.52 7.49 -16.51
N CYS A 52 7.39 8.10 -16.13
CA CYS A 52 6.90 8.06 -14.76
C CYS A 52 5.89 6.91 -14.62
N ILE A 53 6.16 6.00 -13.69
CA ILE A 53 5.27 4.89 -13.35
C ILE A 53 4.65 5.17 -11.99
N SER A 54 3.33 5.16 -11.92
CA SER A 54 2.58 5.33 -10.68
C SER A 54 2.27 3.97 -10.06
N LEU A 55 2.63 3.79 -8.80
CA LEU A 55 2.43 2.54 -8.07
C LEU A 55 1.57 2.82 -6.84
N LEU A 56 0.67 1.89 -6.52
CA LEU A 56 0.03 1.87 -5.20
C LEU A 56 0.98 1.22 -4.21
N LYS A 57 1.47 1.99 -3.24
CA LYS A 57 2.38 1.49 -2.21
C LYS A 57 1.66 1.43 -0.88
N VAL A 58 1.37 0.22 -0.42
CA VAL A 58 0.67 -0.03 0.85
C VAL A 58 1.26 -1.24 1.55
N LEU A 59 1.05 -1.31 2.87
CA LEU A 59 1.21 -2.53 3.62
C LEU A 59 -0.11 -3.30 3.59
N TYR A 60 -0.03 -4.62 3.54
CA TYR A 60 -1.18 -5.48 3.75
C TYR A 60 -1.71 -5.33 5.19
N SER A 61 -0.79 -5.26 6.14
CA SER A 61 -1.08 -5.00 7.56
C SER A 61 0.09 -4.30 8.21
N ASN A 62 -0.18 -3.49 9.23
CA ASN A 62 0.83 -2.96 10.14
C ASN A 62 0.67 -3.51 11.57
N ALA A 63 -0.19 -4.49 11.77
CA ALA A 63 -0.39 -5.16 13.06
C ALA A 63 0.68 -6.24 13.27
N CYS A 64 1.93 -5.81 13.52
CA CYS A 64 3.06 -6.72 13.63
C CYS A 64 3.07 -7.48 14.96
N CYS A 65 3.44 -8.78 14.92
CA CYS A 65 3.64 -9.59 16.12
C CYS A 65 5.04 -9.46 16.72
N TYR A 66 5.99 -8.86 15.99
CA TYR A 66 7.36 -8.65 16.44
C TYR A 66 7.56 -7.26 17.04
N ASP A 67 8.59 -7.12 17.84
CA ASP A 67 8.91 -5.89 18.55
C ASP A 67 10.33 -5.40 18.26
N CYS A 68 10.62 -5.22 16.98
CA CYS A 68 11.94 -4.74 16.52
C CYS A 68 12.19 -3.32 17.00
N GLY A 69 13.30 -3.07 17.67
CA GLY A 69 13.57 -1.80 18.35
C GLY A 69 13.62 -0.58 17.44
N TYR A 70 13.93 -0.76 16.16
CA TYR A 70 14.01 0.33 15.17
C TYR A 70 12.75 0.49 14.32
N CYS A 71 11.77 -0.39 14.44
CA CYS A 71 10.61 -0.40 13.56
C CYS A 71 9.45 0.42 14.12
N VAL A 72 8.88 1.30 13.29
CA VAL A 72 7.71 2.10 13.67
C VAL A 72 6.50 1.22 13.94
N ASN A 73 6.40 0.09 13.26
CA ASN A 73 5.28 -0.84 13.38
C ASN A 73 5.51 -1.93 14.42
N ARG A 74 6.53 -1.81 15.26
CA ARG A 74 6.78 -2.77 16.32
C ARG A 74 5.56 -2.90 17.24
N ARG A 75 5.36 -4.09 17.76
CA ARG A 75 4.17 -4.41 18.57
C ARG A 75 3.94 -3.45 19.73
N SER A 76 5.00 -3.03 20.41
CA SER A 76 4.90 -2.17 21.60
C SER A 76 4.64 -0.69 21.27
N ASN A 77 4.76 -0.29 20.02
CA ASN A 77 4.52 1.09 19.63
C ASN A 77 3.02 1.37 19.50
N ASP A 78 2.60 2.51 20.02
CA ASP A 78 1.20 2.94 19.98
C ASP A 78 0.92 3.72 18.70
N VAL A 79 0.61 3.00 17.63
CA VAL A 79 0.23 3.57 16.33
C VAL A 79 -1.08 2.97 15.88
N PRO A 80 -1.87 3.68 15.05
CA PRO A 80 -3.09 3.10 14.48
C PRO A 80 -2.76 1.82 13.69
N ARG A 81 -3.56 0.79 13.89
CA ARG A 81 -3.37 -0.53 13.27
C ARG A 81 -4.52 -0.84 12.32
N ALA A 82 -4.20 -1.43 11.18
CA ALA A 82 -5.19 -1.89 10.23
C ALA A 82 -4.67 -3.12 9.49
N THR A 83 -5.60 -3.89 8.93
CA THR A 83 -5.30 -5.06 8.11
C THR A 83 -6.34 -5.14 7.01
N PHE A 84 -5.89 -5.23 5.76
CA PHE A 84 -6.80 -5.52 4.65
C PHE A 84 -7.23 -6.98 4.69
N THR A 85 -8.43 -7.25 4.15
CA THR A 85 -8.71 -8.60 3.67
C THR A 85 -8.12 -8.75 2.26
N PRO A 86 -7.82 -9.98 1.80
CA PRO A 86 -7.31 -10.16 0.44
C PRO A 86 -8.21 -9.55 -0.64
N ARG A 87 -9.53 -9.68 -0.46
CA ARG A 87 -10.52 -9.11 -1.39
C ARG A 87 -10.51 -7.60 -1.39
N GLU A 88 -10.46 -6.96 -0.21
CA GLU A 88 -10.42 -5.50 -0.10
C GLU A 88 -9.22 -4.93 -0.83
N LEU A 89 -8.04 -5.51 -0.65
CA LEU A 89 -6.82 -5.06 -1.31
C LEU A 89 -6.91 -5.22 -2.83
N ALA A 90 -7.41 -6.35 -3.31
CA ALA A 90 -7.56 -6.61 -4.73
C ALA A 90 -8.57 -5.64 -5.37
N GLU A 91 -9.72 -5.42 -4.75
CA GLU A 91 -10.74 -4.50 -5.25
C GLU A 91 -10.23 -3.06 -5.29
N LEU A 92 -9.51 -2.63 -4.26
CA LEU A 92 -8.90 -1.30 -4.18
C LEU A 92 -7.89 -1.09 -5.32
N THR A 93 -7.02 -2.06 -5.53
CA THR A 93 -5.98 -2.01 -6.57
C THR A 93 -6.60 -1.97 -7.97
N ILE A 94 -7.60 -2.81 -8.23
CA ILE A 94 -8.31 -2.83 -9.51
C ILE A 94 -9.05 -1.51 -9.73
N GLY A 95 -9.67 -0.96 -8.69
CA GLY A 95 -10.37 0.32 -8.77
C GLY A 95 -9.43 1.46 -9.20
N PHE A 96 -8.26 1.54 -8.60
CA PHE A 96 -7.26 2.54 -8.98
C PHE A 96 -6.69 2.31 -10.38
N TYR A 97 -6.50 1.05 -10.77
CA TYR A 97 -6.02 0.71 -12.11
C TYR A 97 -7.04 1.12 -13.18
N LYS A 98 -8.32 0.84 -12.96
CA LYS A 98 -9.39 1.22 -13.90
C LYS A 98 -9.50 2.74 -14.09
N ARG A 99 -9.20 3.50 -13.04
CA ARG A 99 -9.23 4.96 -13.09
C ARG A 99 -7.92 5.57 -13.63
N ASN A 100 -6.98 4.76 -14.06
CA ASN A 100 -5.66 5.17 -14.53
C ASN A 100 -4.82 5.91 -13.49
N TYR A 101 -5.08 5.67 -12.21
CA TYR A 101 -4.29 6.29 -11.13
C TYR A 101 -2.97 5.58 -10.89
N ILE A 102 -2.93 4.27 -11.16
CA ILE A 102 -1.74 3.42 -10.94
C ILE A 102 -1.52 2.48 -12.12
N GLU A 103 -0.28 2.05 -12.28
CA GLU A 103 0.13 1.03 -13.25
C GLU A 103 0.53 -0.28 -12.57
N GLY A 104 0.77 -0.26 -11.27
CA GLY A 104 1.18 -1.44 -10.51
C GLY A 104 0.97 -1.30 -9.02
N LEU A 105 1.26 -2.38 -8.31
CA LEU A 105 1.13 -2.50 -6.86
C LEU A 105 2.49 -2.82 -6.24
N PHE A 106 2.89 -2.02 -5.25
CA PHE A 106 4.02 -2.32 -4.38
C PHE A 106 3.48 -2.74 -3.03
N LEU A 107 3.53 -4.04 -2.74
CA LEU A 107 2.93 -4.63 -1.56
C LEU A 107 3.99 -5.21 -0.63
N SER A 108 3.96 -4.78 0.61
CA SER A 108 4.71 -5.39 1.70
C SER A 108 3.76 -5.60 2.88
N SER A 109 4.25 -6.11 3.98
CA SER A 109 3.42 -6.34 5.16
C SER A 109 4.27 -6.46 6.42
N ALA A 110 3.71 -6.02 7.54
CA ALA A 110 4.14 -6.49 8.84
C ALA A 110 3.72 -7.97 9.00
N VAL A 111 4.30 -8.67 9.96
CA VAL A 111 4.04 -10.09 10.18
C VAL A 111 2.85 -10.25 11.13
N ILE A 112 1.76 -10.81 10.61
CA ILE A 112 0.52 -11.06 11.37
C ILE A 112 0.54 -12.50 11.87
N GLY A 113 0.78 -12.70 13.16
CA GLY A 113 0.82 -14.03 13.75
C GLY A 113 2.07 -14.82 13.35
N THR A 114 2.12 -15.35 12.14
CA THR A 114 3.27 -16.08 11.59
C THR A 114 3.65 -15.55 10.21
N PRO A 115 4.93 -15.69 9.80
CA PRO A 115 5.35 -15.32 8.43
C PRO A 115 4.58 -16.10 7.36
N ASP A 116 4.35 -17.38 7.57
CA ASP A 116 3.65 -18.25 6.62
C ASP A 116 2.20 -17.79 6.42
N TYR A 117 1.49 -17.53 7.51
CA TYR A 117 0.12 -17.02 7.44
C TYR A 117 0.04 -15.69 6.69
N THR A 118 0.95 -14.77 7.00
CA THR A 118 1.01 -13.46 6.34
C THR A 118 1.26 -13.60 4.84
N MET A 119 2.20 -14.46 4.46
CA MET A 119 2.51 -14.72 3.06
C MET A 119 1.32 -15.33 2.32
N GLU A 120 0.62 -16.27 2.95
CA GLU A 120 -0.59 -16.88 2.37
C GLU A 120 -1.67 -15.83 2.09
N ARG A 121 -1.86 -14.88 3.01
CA ARG A 121 -2.84 -13.80 2.82
C ARG A 121 -2.44 -12.87 1.66
N MET A 122 -1.17 -12.54 1.55
CA MET A 122 -0.67 -11.72 0.45
C MET A 122 -0.81 -12.44 -0.90
N ILE A 123 -0.50 -13.73 -0.95
CA ILE A 123 -0.66 -14.55 -2.16
C ILE A 123 -2.13 -14.63 -2.57
N GLU A 124 -3.03 -14.78 -1.63
CA GLU A 124 -4.47 -14.80 -1.90
C GLU A 124 -4.94 -13.49 -2.52
N ALA A 125 -4.48 -12.35 -1.99
CA ALA A 125 -4.77 -11.04 -2.57
C ALA A 125 -4.29 -10.95 -4.02
N LEU A 126 -3.08 -11.41 -4.30
CA LEU A 126 -2.51 -11.40 -5.64
C LEU A 126 -3.26 -12.33 -6.61
N ARG A 127 -3.74 -13.47 -6.14
CA ARG A 127 -4.58 -14.38 -6.94
C ARG A 127 -5.90 -13.73 -7.35
N ILE A 128 -6.58 -13.10 -6.40
CA ILE A 128 -7.83 -12.38 -6.66
C ILE A 128 -7.58 -11.23 -7.64
N LEU A 129 -6.49 -10.50 -7.44
CA LEU A 129 -6.10 -9.40 -8.31
C LEU A 129 -5.83 -9.88 -9.75
N GLN A 130 -5.15 -10.99 -9.91
CA GLN A 130 -4.85 -11.57 -11.22
C GLN A 130 -6.13 -11.97 -11.96
N ILE A 131 -7.09 -12.60 -11.27
CA ILE A 131 -8.40 -12.96 -11.84
C ILE A 131 -9.17 -11.71 -12.23
N GLY A 132 -9.24 -10.70 -11.36
CA GLY A 132 -9.93 -9.45 -11.63
C GLY A 132 -9.32 -8.69 -12.81
N ARG A 133 -8.02 -8.74 -12.96
CA ARG A 133 -7.30 -8.09 -14.07
C ARG A 133 -7.63 -8.72 -15.42
N ALA A 134 -7.90 -10.02 -15.46
CA ALA A 134 -8.28 -10.72 -16.69
C ALA A 134 -9.66 -10.29 -17.21
N HIS A 135 -10.48 -9.66 -16.39
CA HIS A 135 -11.84 -9.20 -16.72
C HIS A 135 -11.94 -7.68 -16.92
N VAL A 136 -10.83 -6.99 -16.93
CA VAL A 136 -10.79 -5.54 -17.12
C VAL A 136 -10.64 -5.16 -18.58
#